data_27f1e847bbf6113e45b7b6a77db6faf7
#
_entry.id   27f1e847bbf6113e45b7b6a77db6faf7
#
_cell.length_a   1.000
_cell.length_b   1.000
_cell.length_c   1.000
_cell.angle_alpha   90.00
_cell.angle_beta   90.00
_cell.angle_gamma   90.00
#
_symmetry.space_group_name_H-M   'P 1'
#
loop_
_entity.id
_entity.type
_entity.pdbx_description
1 polymer ?
#
loop_
_entity_poly.entity_id
_entity_poly.type
_entity_poly.pdbx_seq_one_letter_code
_entity_poly.pdbx_strand_id
1 'polypeptide(L)'
;MIRKFKPILILFLLIPLKSHALSEQNKQQLYLGCYQNTKQYLGVDKAKSYCQCTVDKLSKKFTDEELDVVFKQKPEDIYRDTEFASKFCEKNI
;
A
#
# COMPACT_ATOMS: atom_id res chain seq x y z
N MET A 1 -28.69 -20.48 26.29
CA MET A 1 -28.55 -20.77 24.95
C MET A 1 -28.29 -19.62 24.06
N ILE A 2 -29.08 -18.65 24.15
CA ILE A 2 -28.97 -17.51 23.27
C ILE A 2 -27.67 -16.76 23.42
N ARG A 3 -27.17 -16.69 24.59
CA ARG A 3 -25.97 -15.95 24.85
C ARG A 3 -24.77 -16.45 24.11
N LYS A 4 -24.83 -17.64 23.63
CA LYS A 4 -23.71 -18.19 22.92
C LYS A 4 -23.43 -17.47 21.62
N PHE A 5 -24.41 -16.87 21.07
CA PHE A 5 -24.23 -16.20 19.79
C PHE A 5 -23.41 -14.94 19.90
N LYS A 6 -23.46 -14.32 21.04
CA LYS A 6 -22.80 -13.04 21.21
C LYS A 6 -21.31 -13.08 21.01
N PRO A 7 -20.63 -14.01 21.63
CA PRO A 7 -19.17 -14.07 21.44
C PRO A 7 -18.78 -14.32 20.00
N ILE A 8 -19.61 -15.06 19.30
CA ILE A 8 -19.33 -15.35 17.91
C ILE A 8 -19.39 -14.08 17.07
N LEU A 9 -20.38 -13.26 17.34
CA LEU A 9 -20.52 -12.01 16.62
C LEU A 9 -19.33 -11.10 16.84
N ILE A 10 -18.83 -11.10 18.03
CA ILE A 10 -17.65 -10.29 18.34
C ILE A 10 -16.46 -10.72 17.52
N LEU A 11 -16.31 -11.99 17.34
CA LEU A 11 -15.20 -12.49 16.53
C LEU A 11 -15.27 -11.98 15.11
N PHE A 12 -16.45 -11.92 14.57
CA PHE A 12 -16.63 -11.40 13.21
C PHE A 12 -16.18 -9.97 13.10
N LEU A 13 -16.43 -9.20 14.11
CA LEU A 13 -16.07 -7.79 14.08
C LEU A 13 -14.57 -7.60 14.06
N LEU A 14 -13.83 -8.52 14.60
CA LEU A 14 -12.39 -8.39 14.62
C LEU A 14 -11.74 -8.69 13.28
N ILE A 15 -12.36 -9.56 12.51
CA ILE A 15 -11.77 -9.98 11.25
C ILE A 15 -11.54 -8.84 10.28
N PRO A 16 -12.50 -7.97 10.03
CA PRO A 16 -12.28 -6.91 9.05
C PRO A 16 -11.14 -5.97 9.37
N LEU A 17 -10.82 -5.83 10.62
CA LEU A 17 -9.80 -4.88 11.02
C LEU A 17 -8.41 -5.25 10.55
N LYS A 18 -8.19 -6.49 10.20
CA LYS A 18 -6.87 -6.95 9.82
C LYS A 18 -6.56 -6.77 8.36
N SER A 19 -7.54 -6.45 7.56
CA SER A 19 -7.38 -6.54 6.12
C SER A 19 -7.09 -5.22 5.44
N HIS A 20 -6.78 -4.17 6.17
CA HIS A 20 -6.73 -2.85 5.56
C HIS A 20 -5.35 -2.29 5.31
N ALA A 21 -4.32 -3.02 5.57
CA ALA A 21 -2.98 -2.49 5.39
C ALA A 21 -2.10 -3.49 4.69
N LEU A 22 -1.11 -2.99 3.99
CA LEU A 22 -0.09 -3.85 3.42
C LEU A 22 0.76 -4.42 4.53
N SER A 23 1.26 -5.63 4.32
CA SER A 23 2.22 -6.22 5.24
C SER A 23 3.50 -5.43 5.22
N GLU A 24 4.28 -5.50 6.28
CA GLU A 24 5.57 -4.83 6.34
C GLU A 24 6.49 -5.33 5.24
N GLN A 25 6.41 -6.60 4.93
CA GLN A 25 7.22 -7.19 3.89
C GLN A 25 6.92 -6.56 2.53
N ASN A 26 5.66 -6.40 2.21
CA ASN A 26 5.28 -5.77 0.95
C ASN A 26 5.65 -4.30 0.91
N LYS A 27 5.50 -3.61 2.04
CA LYS A 27 5.90 -2.22 2.10
C LYS A 27 7.38 -2.05 1.82
N GLN A 28 8.21 -2.92 2.38
CA GLN A 28 9.64 -2.85 2.15
C GLN A 28 9.99 -3.10 0.70
N GLN A 29 9.35 -4.06 0.07
CA GLN A 29 9.62 -4.35 -1.33
C GLN A 29 9.23 -3.18 -2.22
N LEU A 30 8.08 -2.59 -1.95
CA LEU A 30 7.65 -1.42 -2.70
C LEU A 30 8.63 -0.26 -2.51
N TYR A 31 9.05 -0.05 -1.28
CA TYR A 31 9.97 1.03 -0.99
C TYR A 31 11.31 0.84 -1.72
N LEU A 32 11.86 -0.35 -1.66
CA LEU A 32 13.14 -0.62 -2.30
C LEU A 32 13.06 -0.45 -3.81
N GLY A 33 12.00 -0.96 -4.42
CA GLY A 33 11.82 -0.78 -5.85
C GLY A 33 11.68 0.68 -6.23
N CYS A 34 10.91 1.42 -5.46
CA CYS A 34 10.73 2.83 -5.68
C CYS A 34 12.05 3.59 -5.52
N TYR A 35 12.75 3.33 -4.44
CA TYR A 35 13.98 4.05 -4.13
C TYR A 35 15.04 3.84 -5.20
N GLN A 36 15.24 2.62 -5.61
CA GLN A 36 16.28 2.33 -6.60
C GLN A 36 16.01 3.01 -7.93
N ASN A 37 14.74 3.14 -8.29
CA ASN A 37 14.38 3.78 -9.54
C ASN A 37 14.34 5.30 -9.46
N THR A 38 14.15 5.85 -8.27
CA THR A 38 13.91 7.28 -8.11
C THR A 38 15.15 8.06 -7.70
N LYS A 39 16.06 7.41 -6.99
CA LYS A 39 17.21 8.15 -6.45
C LYS A 39 18.07 8.79 -7.53
N GLN A 40 18.04 8.23 -8.72
CA GLN A 40 18.81 8.78 -9.84
C GLN A 40 18.28 10.12 -10.29
N TYR A 41 17.00 10.34 -10.11
CA TYR A 41 16.34 11.55 -10.58
C TYR A 41 16.18 12.59 -9.49
N LEU A 42 15.86 12.14 -8.28
CA LEU A 42 15.53 13.05 -7.19
C LEU A 42 16.67 13.26 -6.20
N GLY A 43 17.68 12.40 -6.24
CA GLY A 43 18.69 12.39 -5.19
C GLY A 43 18.21 11.58 -4.00
N VAL A 44 19.15 11.30 -3.08
CA VAL A 44 18.91 10.36 -2.00
C VAL A 44 17.79 10.83 -1.06
N ASP A 45 17.89 12.07 -0.58
CA ASP A 45 16.95 12.54 0.44
C ASP A 45 15.52 12.67 -0.09
N LYS A 46 15.38 13.24 -1.28
CA LYS A 46 14.06 13.40 -1.88
C LYS A 46 13.48 12.06 -2.27
N ALA A 47 14.32 11.13 -2.74
CA ALA A 47 13.83 9.81 -3.09
C ALA A 47 13.28 9.09 -1.89
N LYS A 48 13.94 9.21 -0.74
CA LYS A 48 13.43 8.60 0.49
C LYS A 48 12.07 9.15 0.87
N SER A 49 11.94 10.46 0.86
CA SER A 49 10.67 11.09 1.21
C SER A 49 9.57 10.72 0.22
N TYR A 50 9.88 10.76 -1.05
CA TYR A 50 8.92 10.43 -2.09
C TYR A 50 8.46 8.98 -1.99
N CYS A 51 9.39 8.06 -1.77
CA CYS A 51 9.05 6.66 -1.72
C CYS A 51 8.32 6.29 -0.44
N GLN A 52 8.67 6.88 0.69
CA GLN A 52 7.92 6.67 1.91
C GLN A 52 6.48 7.15 1.74
N CYS A 53 6.31 8.32 1.14
CA CYS A 53 4.99 8.86 0.88
C CYS A 53 4.19 7.94 -0.04
N THR A 54 4.80 7.49 -1.12
CA THR A 54 4.13 6.65 -2.11
C THR A 54 3.69 5.32 -1.49
N VAL A 55 4.58 4.68 -0.76
CA VAL A 55 4.25 3.42 -0.10
C VAL A 55 3.12 3.60 0.89
N ASP A 56 3.16 4.69 1.65
CA ASP A 56 2.11 4.98 2.61
C ASP A 56 0.75 5.14 1.93
N LYS A 57 0.71 5.87 0.83
CA LYS A 57 -0.54 6.05 0.09
C LYS A 57 -1.07 4.74 -0.47
N LEU A 58 -0.19 3.93 -1.02
CA LEU A 58 -0.60 2.64 -1.55
C LEU A 58 -1.10 1.73 -0.44
N SER A 59 -0.45 1.76 0.72
CA SER A 59 -0.85 0.88 1.81
C SER A 59 -2.21 1.26 2.39
N LYS A 60 -2.62 2.51 2.24
CA LYS A 60 -3.93 2.93 2.71
C LYS A 60 -5.03 2.59 1.73
N LYS A 61 -4.68 2.43 0.47
CA LYS A 61 -5.69 2.16 -0.54
C LYS A 61 -5.86 0.68 -0.84
N PHE A 62 -4.79 -0.09 -0.77
CA PHE A 62 -4.80 -1.48 -1.19
C PHE A 62 -4.44 -2.43 -0.06
N THR A 63 -5.09 -3.59 -0.06
CA THR A 63 -4.63 -4.74 0.73
C THR A 63 -3.53 -5.45 -0.05
N ASP A 64 -2.88 -6.43 0.59
CA ASP A 64 -1.87 -7.23 -0.09
C ASP A 64 -2.46 -7.91 -1.33
N GLU A 65 -3.66 -8.46 -1.20
CA GLU A 65 -4.29 -9.16 -2.32
C GLU A 65 -4.63 -8.21 -3.46
N GLU A 66 -5.13 -7.05 -3.12
CA GLU A 66 -5.48 -6.07 -4.15
C GLU A 66 -4.24 -5.57 -4.88
N LEU A 67 -3.18 -5.34 -4.14
CA LEU A 67 -1.95 -4.88 -4.75
C LEU A 67 -1.34 -5.93 -5.67
N ASP A 68 -1.46 -7.20 -5.28
CA ASP A 68 -0.99 -8.28 -6.12
C ASP A 68 -1.71 -8.28 -7.46
N VAL A 69 -3.01 -8.07 -7.45
CA VAL A 69 -3.79 -7.97 -8.68
C VAL A 69 -3.32 -6.80 -9.54
N VAL A 70 -3.10 -5.65 -8.90
CA VAL A 70 -2.65 -4.46 -9.62
C VAL A 70 -1.34 -4.73 -10.33
N PHE A 71 -0.39 -5.35 -9.67
CA PHE A 71 0.94 -5.54 -10.24
C PHE A 71 1.03 -6.68 -11.24
N LYS A 72 -0.03 -7.46 -11.40
CA LYS A 72 -0.07 -8.49 -12.44
C LYS A 72 -0.58 -7.97 -13.76
N GLN A 73 -1.02 -6.73 -13.79
CA GLN A 73 -1.53 -6.12 -15.01
C GLN A 73 -0.41 -5.66 -15.92
N LYS A 74 -0.80 -5.12 -17.08
CA LYS A 74 0.16 -4.53 -17.99
C LYS A 74 0.78 -3.27 -17.36
N PRO A 75 1.99 -2.91 -17.76
CA PRO A 75 2.64 -1.73 -17.18
C PRO A 75 1.81 -0.47 -17.22
N GLU A 76 1.10 -0.20 -18.31
CA GLU A 76 0.31 1.02 -18.38
C GLU A 76 -0.87 0.99 -17.43
N ASP A 77 -1.41 -0.19 -17.15
CA ASP A 77 -2.51 -0.31 -16.19
C ASP A 77 -2.00 -0.16 -14.76
N ILE A 78 -0.83 -0.70 -14.47
CA ILE A 78 -0.18 -0.51 -13.18
C ILE A 78 0.03 0.99 -12.94
N TYR A 79 0.57 1.66 -13.92
CA TYR A 79 0.83 3.09 -13.82
C TYR A 79 -0.47 3.86 -13.53
N ARG A 80 -1.51 3.56 -14.28
CA ARG A 80 -2.79 4.25 -14.09
C ARG A 80 -3.34 4.04 -12.69
N ASP A 81 -3.27 2.81 -12.18
CA ASP A 81 -3.87 2.48 -10.89
C ASP A 81 -3.06 3.00 -9.71
N THR A 82 -1.78 3.29 -9.91
CA THR A 82 -0.93 3.78 -8.84
C THR A 82 -0.59 5.26 -8.98
N GLU A 83 -1.02 5.90 -10.05
CA GLU A 83 -0.67 7.29 -10.33
C GLU A 83 -1.12 8.26 -9.25
N PHE A 84 -2.25 7.97 -8.59
CA PHE A 84 -2.75 8.86 -7.54
C PHE A 84 -1.71 9.07 -6.44
N ALA A 85 -0.99 8.02 -6.08
CA ALA A 85 0.02 8.09 -5.03
C ALA A 85 1.21 8.90 -5.51
N SER A 86 1.65 8.64 -6.71
CA SER A 86 2.79 9.31 -7.30
C SER A 86 2.55 10.81 -7.38
N LYS A 87 1.40 11.20 -7.91
CA LYS A 87 1.10 12.62 -8.08
C LYS A 87 0.94 13.36 -6.75
N PHE A 88 0.30 12.71 -5.79
CA PHE A 88 0.17 13.33 -4.47
C PHE A 88 1.54 13.55 -3.87
N CYS A 89 2.40 12.55 -3.95
CA CYS A 89 3.70 12.63 -3.29
C CYS A 89 4.66 13.57 -3.99
N GLU A 90 4.53 13.74 -5.29
CA GLU A 90 5.33 14.73 -6.00
C GLU A 90 5.10 16.14 -5.49
N LYS A 91 3.87 16.42 -5.09
CA LYS A 91 3.52 17.74 -4.62
C LYS A 91 3.86 17.96 -3.15
N ASN A 92 4.04 16.88 -2.41
CA ASN A 92 4.10 16.96 -0.96
C ASN A 92 5.41 16.44 -0.36
N ILE A 93 6.47 16.46 -1.12
CA ILE A 93 7.78 16.09 -0.57
C ILE A 93 8.68 17.31 -0.38
#